data_433ac14d4750012755eabe4ccb2783f3
#
_entry.id   433ac14d4750012755eabe4ccb2783f3
#
_cell.length_a   1.000
_cell.length_b   1.000
_cell.length_c   1.000
_cell.angle_alpha   90.00
_cell.angle_beta   90.00
_cell.angle_gamma   90.00
#
_symmetry.space_group_name_H-M   'P 1'
#
loop_
_entity.id
_entity.type
_entity.pdbx_description
1 polymer ?
#
loop_
_entity_poly.entity_id
_entity_poly.type
_entity_poly.pdbx_seq_one_letter_code
_entity_poly.pdbx_strand_id
1 'polypeptide(L)'
;MSGTXASXTLXISVVIPTYNGASRLGPCLQALAAQTQPSSDFEVILVVDGSTDGTNKVIAESSLPYRLRVLWQENKGQAVALNLGAEHAFGRYLLFLDDDILADPRLIAEHLRVQHQQDAVVMGQIRLKLSHRADWFARGFAVSWHSHYERLNRQGAPPSWTDCYGGNVSVPRIPMLQAGGFATDLQRGYDIELGYRLAQLGLPIVYEPDGIGIQQEHKMLKELTRDAELAGSACVRLWQRFPEMLPQLLGSFNEAKPRERLVRRALLACNVSPRSMAWIGSLLPKPAWTLXLYRFLYNYCYWRGVRRAVPDKETWRRLTHDTLILMYHAFGTEAEEASRFILPVRRFARQMSWLSRFGYNVLGLEEFLRYRQEHRLAPAPSLIITIDDGYQDNFTLAFPILRGHKFPATIFLVSQKLGQDNHWDEGSTLTGRPLVALSQVNQMFREGIHFGAHTQTHPHLTALSREKMQQEIHGSKQDLQKMLQIPVETFAYPYGDFNASVKEVVEEAGFRGSCSVEGGTNSPKTPSHILRRVEVYGTDSLFRFFMMLLLEDPLWRHAND
;
A
#
# COMPACT_ATOMS: atom_id res chain seq x y z
N MET A 1 17.69 -52.06 33.12
CA MET A 1 17.33 -51.67 31.74
C MET A 1 16.48 -50.39 31.84
N SER A 2 17.13 -49.27 31.75
CA SER A 2 16.45 -47.96 31.76
C SER A 2 16.05 -47.59 30.31
N GLY A 3 14.82 -47.90 29.99
CA GLY A 3 14.25 -47.47 28.71
C GLY A 3 14.06 -45.95 28.75
N THR A 4 14.92 -45.26 28.04
CA THR A 4 14.75 -43.84 27.82
C THR A 4 13.58 -43.59 26.86
N UNK A 5 12.31 -43.21 27.12
CA UNK A 5 11.45 -42.92 26.44
C UNK A 5 11.76 -41.94 25.78
N ALA A 6 12.11 -42.10 24.80
CA ALA A 6 12.23 -41.04 23.87
C ALA A 6 11.00 -40.16 23.99
N SER A 7 11.17 -39.00 24.52
CA SER A 7 10.05 -38.06 24.64
C SER A 7 9.60 -37.63 23.22
N UNK A 8 8.55 -38.05 22.68
CA UNK A 8 8.14 -37.79 21.70
C UNK A 8 8.01 -36.55 21.68
N THR A 9 8.76 -36.00 21.10
CA THR A 9 8.69 -34.58 20.82
C THR A 9 7.43 -34.28 19.99
N LEU A 10 6.55 -33.58 20.61
CA LEU A 10 5.33 -33.15 19.92
C LEU A 10 5.67 -32.32 18.66
N UNK A 11 4.89 -32.45 17.70
CA UNK A 11 5.08 -31.89 16.58
C UNK A 11 4.74 -30.60 16.61
N ILE A 12 3.51 -30.43 17.06
CA ILE A 12 2.85 -29.12 17.00
C ILE A 12 1.96 -28.92 18.25
N SER A 13 1.91 -27.69 18.75
CA SER A 13 0.96 -27.27 19.79
C SER A 13 -0.06 -26.32 19.16
N VAL A 14 -1.34 -26.70 19.25
CA VAL A 14 -2.47 -25.86 18.79
C VAL A 14 -2.82 -24.92 19.95
N VAL A 15 -2.69 -23.62 19.75
CA VAL A 15 -2.97 -22.60 20.77
C VAL A 15 -4.29 -21.92 20.43
N ILE A 16 -5.26 -22.03 21.34
CA ILE A 16 -6.62 -21.50 21.14
C ILE A 16 -6.93 -20.51 22.27
N PRO A 17 -7.05 -19.21 21.99
CA PRO A 17 -7.56 -18.25 22.98
C PRO A 17 -9.09 -18.29 22.97
N THR A 18 -9.73 -18.22 24.13
CA THR A 18 -11.19 -18.14 24.22
C THR A 18 -11.62 -17.13 25.26
N TYR A 19 -12.63 -16.34 24.90
CA TYR A 19 -13.31 -15.41 25.80
C TYR A 19 -14.82 -15.51 25.54
N ASN A 20 -15.57 -15.96 26.55
CA ASN A 20 -17.01 -16.18 26.45
C ASN A 20 -17.35 -17.02 25.21
N GLY A 21 -16.70 -18.19 25.11
CA GLY A 21 -16.77 -19.08 23.95
C GLY A 21 -17.75 -20.25 24.10
N ALA A 22 -18.65 -20.24 25.08
CA ALA A 22 -19.50 -21.40 25.40
C ALA A 22 -20.27 -21.96 24.19
N SER A 23 -20.70 -21.10 23.26
CA SER A 23 -21.50 -21.52 22.10
C SER A 23 -20.66 -22.14 20.96
N ARG A 24 -19.35 -21.82 20.88
CA ARG A 24 -18.53 -22.19 19.72
C ARG A 24 -17.37 -23.12 20.04
N LEU A 25 -16.92 -23.14 21.28
CA LEU A 25 -15.72 -23.89 21.69
C LEU A 25 -15.89 -25.40 21.54
N GLY A 26 -17.06 -25.94 21.93
CA GLY A 26 -17.30 -27.38 21.85
C GLY A 26 -17.09 -27.95 20.44
N PRO A 27 -17.79 -27.43 19.43
CA PRO A 27 -17.55 -27.87 18.05
C PRO A 27 -16.11 -27.69 17.57
N CYS A 28 -15.43 -26.60 17.99
CA CYS A 28 -14.01 -26.36 17.65
C CYS A 28 -13.12 -27.51 18.20
N LEU A 29 -13.27 -27.84 19.48
CA LEU A 29 -12.50 -28.93 20.12
C LEU A 29 -12.79 -30.29 19.48
N GLN A 30 -14.06 -30.56 19.12
CA GLN A 30 -14.45 -31.81 18.46
C GLN A 30 -13.88 -31.92 17.04
N ALA A 31 -13.78 -30.80 16.32
CA ALA A 31 -13.17 -30.79 14.99
C ALA A 31 -11.66 -31.18 15.07
N LEU A 32 -10.99 -30.79 16.16
CA LEU A 32 -9.60 -31.19 16.40
C LEU A 32 -9.50 -32.68 16.80
N ALA A 33 -10.56 -33.25 17.39
CA ALA A 33 -10.59 -34.69 17.70
C ALA A 33 -10.70 -35.53 16.43
N ALA A 34 -11.14 -34.96 15.30
CA ALA A 34 -11.29 -35.64 14.02
C ALA A 34 -10.09 -35.47 13.08
N GLN A 35 -8.95 -34.98 13.58
CA GLN A 35 -7.77 -34.76 12.73
C GLN A 35 -7.16 -36.07 12.27
N THR A 36 -6.64 -36.09 11.03
CA THR A 36 -5.91 -37.25 10.48
C THR A 36 -4.51 -37.38 11.10
N GLN A 37 -3.96 -36.27 11.62
CA GLN A 37 -2.70 -36.32 12.37
C GLN A 37 -2.92 -37.09 13.68
N PRO A 38 -2.06 -38.07 14.00
CA PRO A 38 -2.23 -38.81 15.26
C PRO A 38 -2.27 -37.89 16.49
N SER A 39 -3.17 -38.20 17.42
CA SER A 39 -3.35 -37.41 18.64
C SER A 39 -2.12 -37.42 19.57
N SER A 40 -1.19 -38.38 19.37
CA SER A 40 0.10 -38.42 20.06
C SER A 40 1.07 -37.32 19.57
N ASP A 41 0.87 -36.79 18.40
CA ASP A 41 1.80 -35.88 17.72
C ASP A 41 1.53 -34.42 18.01
N PHE A 42 0.37 -34.11 18.60
CA PHE A 42 0.00 -32.73 18.91
C PHE A 42 -0.66 -32.61 20.29
N GLU A 43 -0.63 -31.42 20.84
CA GLU A 43 -1.41 -31.02 22.02
C GLU A 43 -2.26 -29.81 21.65
N VAL A 44 -3.29 -29.59 22.47
CA VAL A 44 -4.10 -28.36 22.38
C VAL A 44 -3.92 -27.60 23.68
N ILE A 45 -3.56 -26.34 23.58
CA ILE A 45 -3.45 -25.41 24.71
C ILE A 45 -4.56 -24.39 24.57
N LEU A 46 -5.55 -24.53 25.44
CA LEU A 46 -6.69 -23.62 25.50
C LEU A 46 -6.43 -22.56 26.54
N VAL A 47 -6.44 -21.30 26.14
CA VAL A 47 -6.22 -20.19 27.08
C VAL A 47 -7.55 -19.46 27.29
N VAL A 48 -8.09 -19.56 28.51
CA VAL A 48 -9.35 -18.93 28.88
C VAL A 48 -9.06 -17.53 29.43
N ASP A 49 -9.48 -16.51 28.68
CA ASP A 49 -9.16 -15.11 28.93
C ASP A 49 -10.29 -14.42 29.72
N GLY A 50 -10.55 -14.93 30.94
CA GLY A 50 -11.53 -14.31 31.84
C GLY A 50 -12.99 -14.54 31.46
N SER A 51 -13.32 -15.69 30.88
CA SER A 51 -14.70 -16.01 30.52
C SER A 51 -15.63 -16.04 31.71
N THR A 52 -16.83 -15.49 31.55
CA THR A 52 -17.87 -15.40 32.58
C THR A 52 -19.17 -16.12 32.18
N ASP A 53 -19.18 -16.78 31.03
CA ASP A 53 -20.33 -17.56 30.54
C ASP A 53 -20.17 -19.07 30.86
N GLY A 54 -20.79 -19.94 30.13
CA GLY A 54 -20.70 -21.38 30.30
C GLY A 54 -19.43 -22.06 29.77
N THR A 55 -18.39 -21.29 29.39
CA THR A 55 -17.16 -21.82 28.78
C THR A 55 -16.52 -22.92 29.67
N ASN A 56 -16.43 -22.68 30.99
CA ASN A 56 -15.83 -23.63 31.93
C ASN A 56 -16.58 -24.98 31.95
N LYS A 57 -17.91 -24.93 31.83
CA LYS A 57 -18.74 -26.14 31.77
C LYS A 57 -18.48 -26.93 30.49
N VAL A 58 -18.39 -26.24 29.35
CA VAL A 58 -18.06 -26.87 28.06
C VAL A 58 -16.72 -27.61 28.14
N ILE A 59 -15.71 -26.97 28.74
CA ILE A 59 -14.38 -27.56 28.93
C ILE A 59 -14.49 -28.84 29.81
N ALA A 60 -15.18 -28.72 30.96
CA ALA A 60 -15.30 -29.80 31.93
C ALA A 60 -16.03 -31.03 31.35
N GLU A 61 -16.98 -30.81 30.46
CA GLU A 61 -17.79 -31.86 29.84
C GLU A 61 -17.13 -32.45 28.57
N SER A 62 -16.01 -31.89 28.11
CA SER A 62 -15.33 -32.36 26.89
C SER A 62 -14.56 -33.65 27.15
N SER A 63 -14.76 -34.66 26.28
CA SER A 63 -13.98 -35.89 26.27
C SER A 63 -13.24 -35.96 24.93
N LEU A 64 -11.91 -35.83 24.98
CA LEU A 64 -11.10 -35.59 23.78
C LEU A 64 -9.97 -36.65 23.70
N PRO A 65 -9.63 -37.10 22.49
CA PRO A 65 -8.61 -38.13 22.32
C PRO A 65 -7.17 -37.63 22.39
N TYR A 66 -6.99 -36.32 22.45
CA TYR A 66 -5.68 -35.65 22.45
C TYR A 66 -5.43 -34.99 23.81
N ARG A 67 -4.20 -34.59 24.06
CA ARG A 67 -3.81 -33.88 25.28
C ARG A 67 -4.34 -32.45 25.24
N LEU A 68 -5.29 -32.16 26.13
CA LEU A 68 -5.81 -30.79 26.31
C LEU A 68 -5.19 -30.20 27.59
N ARG A 69 -4.58 -29.05 27.45
CA ARG A 69 -4.09 -28.25 28.59
C ARG A 69 -4.84 -26.93 28.63
N VAL A 70 -5.36 -26.60 29.80
CA VAL A 70 -6.16 -25.37 29.96
C VAL A 70 -5.38 -24.40 30.85
N LEU A 71 -5.18 -23.21 30.34
CA LEU A 71 -4.56 -22.10 31.08
C LEU A 71 -5.62 -21.01 31.29
N TRP A 72 -5.53 -20.35 32.42
CA TRP A 72 -6.52 -19.34 32.83
C TRP A 72 -5.81 -18.03 33.11
N GLN A 73 -6.41 -16.92 32.64
CA GLN A 73 -5.95 -15.57 32.98
C GLN A 73 -7.14 -14.64 33.15
N GLU A 74 -6.95 -13.51 33.82
CA GLU A 74 -7.93 -12.42 33.80
C GLU A 74 -7.97 -11.84 32.37
N ASN A 75 -9.10 -11.27 31.96
CA ASN A 75 -9.28 -10.74 30.61
C ASN A 75 -8.19 -9.69 30.30
N LYS A 76 -7.19 -10.10 29.54
CA LYS A 76 -6.04 -9.27 29.15
C LYS A 76 -5.94 -9.11 27.62
N GLY A 77 -6.84 -9.78 26.89
CA GLY A 77 -6.90 -9.68 25.44
C GLY A 77 -6.23 -10.83 24.71
N GLN A 78 -6.64 -11.00 23.46
CA GLN A 78 -6.30 -12.16 22.64
C GLN A 78 -4.78 -12.33 22.45
N ALA A 79 -4.04 -11.24 22.19
CA ALA A 79 -2.58 -11.31 21.99
C ALA A 79 -1.86 -11.83 23.25
N VAL A 80 -2.30 -11.41 24.45
CA VAL A 80 -1.72 -11.89 25.72
C VAL A 80 -2.02 -13.38 25.90
N ALA A 81 -3.26 -13.79 25.60
CA ALA A 81 -3.65 -15.20 25.70
C ALA A 81 -2.85 -16.08 24.74
N LEU A 82 -2.65 -15.62 23.49
CA LEU A 82 -1.85 -16.35 22.49
C LEU A 82 -0.40 -16.51 22.96
N ASN A 83 0.18 -15.45 23.52
CA ASN A 83 1.56 -15.49 24.06
C ASN A 83 1.66 -16.48 25.24
N LEU A 84 0.71 -16.44 26.17
CA LEU A 84 0.68 -17.36 27.31
C LEU A 84 0.65 -18.82 26.81
N GLY A 85 -0.17 -19.11 25.81
CA GLY A 85 -0.23 -20.44 25.20
C GLY A 85 1.10 -20.84 24.54
N ALA A 86 1.70 -19.93 23.79
CA ALA A 86 2.98 -20.17 23.11
C ALA A 86 4.12 -20.45 24.09
N GLU A 87 4.17 -19.72 25.20
CA GLU A 87 5.19 -19.89 26.25
C GLU A 87 5.10 -21.28 26.91
N HIS A 88 3.89 -21.81 27.04
CA HIS A 88 3.66 -23.10 27.69
C HIS A 88 3.65 -24.28 26.71
N ALA A 89 3.83 -24.04 25.41
CA ALA A 89 3.79 -25.07 24.38
C ALA A 89 5.04 -25.95 24.38
N PHE A 90 4.86 -27.24 24.07
CA PHE A 90 5.96 -28.19 23.94
C PHE A 90 6.26 -28.54 22.46
N GLY A 91 5.34 -28.25 21.54
CA GLY A 91 5.51 -28.54 20.12
C GLY A 91 6.66 -27.77 19.49
N ARG A 92 7.31 -28.37 18.51
CA ARG A 92 8.32 -27.67 17.69
C ARG A 92 7.68 -26.49 16.94
N TYR A 93 6.44 -26.69 16.51
CA TYR A 93 5.65 -25.67 15.81
C TYR A 93 4.46 -25.26 16.67
N LEU A 94 4.00 -24.04 16.47
CA LEU A 94 2.78 -23.49 17.07
C LEU A 94 1.74 -23.31 15.96
N LEU A 95 0.52 -23.73 16.19
CA LEU A 95 -0.62 -23.43 15.32
C LEU A 95 -1.61 -22.60 16.10
N PHE A 96 -1.76 -21.34 15.73
CA PHE A 96 -2.73 -20.43 16.33
C PHE A 96 -4.06 -20.61 15.62
N LEU A 97 -5.10 -20.97 16.39
CA LEU A 97 -6.42 -21.28 15.86
C LEU A 97 -7.47 -20.55 16.71
N ASP A 98 -8.41 -19.84 16.07
CA ASP A 98 -9.49 -19.17 16.82
C ASP A 98 -10.52 -20.20 17.31
N ASP A 99 -11.20 -19.89 18.43
CA ASP A 99 -12.14 -20.79 19.10
C ASP A 99 -13.47 -21.00 18.35
N ASP A 100 -13.66 -20.29 17.22
CA ASP A 100 -14.82 -20.44 16.34
C ASP A 100 -14.46 -21.14 15.01
N ILE A 101 -13.26 -21.69 14.89
CA ILE A 101 -12.82 -22.35 13.67
C ILE A 101 -13.04 -23.87 13.78
N LEU A 102 -13.78 -24.42 12.84
CA LEU A 102 -13.88 -25.88 12.64
C LEU A 102 -12.74 -26.32 11.73
N ALA A 103 -11.77 -27.02 12.30
CA ALA A 103 -10.61 -27.51 11.54
C ALA A 103 -11.04 -28.63 10.58
N ASP A 104 -10.71 -28.53 9.30
CA ASP A 104 -10.81 -29.64 8.36
C ASP A 104 -9.97 -30.80 8.90
N PRO A 105 -10.37 -32.07 8.69
CA PRO A 105 -9.62 -33.21 9.21
C PRO A 105 -8.13 -33.25 8.84
N ARG A 106 -7.71 -32.60 7.76
CA ARG A 106 -6.30 -32.55 7.33
C ARG A 106 -5.57 -31.28 7.77
N LEU A 107 -6.23 -30.36 8.47
CA LEU A 107 -5.65 -29.02 8.75
C LEU A 107 -4.27 -29.12 9.41
N ILE A 108 -4.13 -29.90 10.49
CA ILE A 108 -2.84 -30.04 11.21
C ILE A 108 -1.80 -30.71 10.30
N ALA A 109 -2.19 -31.75 9.58
CA ALA A 109 -1.28 -32.48 8.69
C ALA A 109 -0.74 -31.58 7.57
N GLU A 110 -1.58 -30.71 7.00
CA GLU A 110 -1.16 -29.82 5.91
C GLU A 110 -0.20 -28.75 6.43
N HIS A 111 -0.47 -28.16 7.60
CA HIS A 111 0.48 -27.24 8.23
C HIS A 111 1.82 -27.92 8.48
N LEU A 112 1.82 -29.14 9.06
CA LEU A 112 3.06 -29.88 9.33
C LEU A 112 3.80 -30.24 8.05
N ARG A 113 3.08 -30.58 6.98
CA ARG A 113 3.68 -30.93 5.68
C ARG A 113 4.56 -29.77 5.18
N VAL A 114 4.07 -28.53 5.26
CA VAL A 114 4.85 -27.36 4.85
C VAL A 114 5.99 -27.12 5.82
N GLN A 115 5.73 -27.16 7.12
CA GLN A 115 6.73 -26.87 8.17
C GLN A 115 7.90 -27.88 8.11
N HIS A 116 7.65 -29.14 7.74
CA HIS A 116 8.71 -30.14 7.61
C HIS A 116 9.59 -29.90 6.38
N GLN A 117 9.09 -29.22 5.36
CA GLN A 117 9.88 -28.85 4.18
C GLN A 117 10.80 -27.66 4.49
N GLN A 118 10.27 -26.67 5.21
CA GLN A 118 11.04 -25.49 5.62
C GLN A 118 10.30 -24.79 6.77
N ASP A 119 11.04 -24.32 7.74
CA ASP A 119 10.48 -23.47 8.79
C ASP A 119 9.91 -22.20 8.14
N ALA A 120 8.64 -21.89 8.40
CA ALA A 120 7.91 -20.82 7.70
C ALA A 120 6.79 -20.25 8.59
N VAL A 121 6.28 -19.08 8.19
CA VAL A 121 4.96 -18.61 8.65
C VAL A 121 3.96 -19.20 7.66
N VAL A 122 3.18 -20.19 8.08
CA VAL A 122 2.25 -20.91 7.20
C VAL A 122 0.82 -20.49 7.51
N MET A 123 0.16 -19.87 6.53
CA MET A 123 -1.23 -19.44 6.64
C MET A 123 -2.14 -20.46 5.97
N GLY A 124 -3.11 -20.99 6.71
CA GLY A 124 -4.17 -21.80 6.14
C GLY A 124 -5.34 -20.95 5.63
N GLN A 125 -6.24 -21.59 4.91
CA GLN A 125 -7.45 -20.94 4.42
C GLN A 125 -8.51 -20.87 5.52
N ILE A 126 -9.19 -19.73 5.67
CA ILE A 126 -10.37 -19.60 6.52
C ILE A 126 -11.58 -19.34 5.61
N ARG A 127 -12.53 -20.29 5.63
CA ARG A 127 -13.78 -20.19 4.88
C ARG A 127 -14.88 -19.69 5.81
N LEU A 128 -15.62 -18.67 5.37
CA LEU A 128 -16.73 -18.12 6.15
C LEU A 128 -18.02 -18.87 5.85
N LYS A 129 -18.69 -19.33 6.87
CA LYS A 129 -20.02 -19.96 6.75
C LYS A 129 -21.07 -18.92 7.16
N LEU A 130 -21.69 -18.27 6.16
CA LEU A 130 -22.73 -17.28 6.43
C LEU A 130 -24.07 -17.94 6.74
N SER A 131 -24.75 -17.46 7.76
CA SER A 131 -26.12 -17.87 8.04
C SER A 131 -27.09 -17.12 7.12
N HIS A 132 -28.31 -17.62 7.03
CA HIS A 132 -29.39 -16.95 6.30
C HIS A 132 -29.72 -15.57 6.89
N ARG A 133 -29.35 -15.33 8.14
CA ARG A 133 -29.58 -14.05 8.85
C ARG A 133 -28.49 -13.01 8.61
N ALA A 134 -27.45 -13.35 7.85
CA ALA A 134 -26.35 -12.41 7.58
C ALA A 134 -26.90 -11.13 6.93
N ASP A 135 -26.50 -9.99 7.47
CA ASP A 135 -26.92 -8.69 6.93
C ASP A 135 -26.14 -8.39 5.62
N TRP A 136 -26.52 -7.31 4.93
CA TRP A 136 -25.92 -6.94 3.65
C TRP A 136 -24.42 -6.65 3.79
N PHE A 137 -24.01 -6.10 4.94
CA PHE A 137 -22.59 -5.75 5.17
C PHE A 137 -21.75 -7.01 5.37
N ALA A 138 -22.27 -7.98 6.16
CA ALA A 138 -21.60 -9.27 6.36
C ALA A 138 -21.45 -10.03 5.03
N ARG A 139 -22.46 -9.96 4.15
CA ARG A 139 -22.38 -10.56 2.81
C ARG A 139 -21.31 -9.90 1.97
N GLY A 140 -21.20 -8.57 2.01
CA GLY A 140 -20.14 -7.83 1.32
C GLY A 140 -18.75 -8.19 1.84
N PHE A 141 -18.63 -8.32 3.15
CA PHE A 141 -17.39 -8.77 3.80
C PHE A 141 -16.99 -10.16 3.29
N ALA A 142 -17.94 -11.10 3.27
CA ALA A 142 -17.64 -12.47 2.82
C ALA A 142 -17.15 -12.53 1.37
N VAL A 143 -17.74 -11.72 0.48
CA VAL A 143 -17.26 -11.63 -0.92
C VAL A 143 -15.82 -11.13 -0.95
N SER A 144 -15.51 -10.09 -0.18
CA SER A 144 -14.17 -9.51 -0.10
C SER A 144 -13.16 -10.51 0.46
N TRP A 145 -13.56 -11.23 1.51
CA TRP A 145 -12.76 -12.26 2.18
C TRP A 145 -12.45 -13.42 1.22
N HIS A 146 -13.45 -13.88 0.50
CA HIS A 146 -13.29 -14.94 -0.51
C HIS A 146 -12.31 -14.49 -1.62
N SER A 147 -12.47 -13.26 -2.09
CA SER A 147 -11.58 -12.70 -3.13
C SER A 147 -10.12 -12.63 -2.68
N HIS A 148 -9.88 -12.42 -1.37
CA HIS A 148 -8.52 -12.44 -0.82
C HIS A 148 -7.87 -13.81 -1.02
N TYR A 149 -8.58 -14.90 -0.67
CA TYR A 149 -8.04 -16.25 -0.84
C TYR A 149 -7.94 -16.66 -2.32
N GLU A 150 -8.88 -16.19 -3.17
CA GLU A 150 -8.78 -16.42 -4.62
C GLU A 150 -7.50 -15.80 -5.18
N ARG A 151 -7.13 -14.59 -4.70
CA ARG A 151 -5.87 -13.96 -5.10
C ARG A 151 -4.67 -14.82 -4.70
N LEU A 152 -4.65 -15.34 -3.46
CA LEU A 152 -3.55 -16.18 -2.97
C LEU A 152 -3.45 -17.51 -3.74
N ASN A 153 -4.56 -17.99 -4.30
CA ASN A 153 -4.56 -19.23 -5.10
C ASN A 153 -4.01 -19.03 -6.52
N ARG A 154 -3.85 -17.78 -6.98
CA ARG A 154 -3.36 -17.49 -8.34
C ARG A 154 -1.84 -17.61 -8.40
N GLN A 155 -1.34 -18.22 -9.47
CA GLN A 155 0.11 -18.30 -9.71
C GLN A 155 0.68 -16.89 -9.90
N GLY A 156 1.85 -16.65 -9.32
CA GLY A 156 2.54 -15.37 -9.44
C GLY A 156 2.08 -14.29 -8.46
N ALA A 157 1.25 -14.64 -7.48
CA ALA A 157 0.81 -13.72 -6.42
C ALA A 157 1.29 -14.26 -5.07
N PRO A 158 2.59 -14.15 -4.77
CA PRO A 158 3.13 -14.72 -3.52
C PRO A 158 2.50 -14.04 -2.31
N PRO A 159 2.26 -14.81 -1.23
CA PRO A 159 1.79 -14.22 0.01
C PRO A 159 2.87 -13.36 0.65
N SER A 160 2.45 -12.40 1.47
CA SER A 160 3.36 -11.54 2.20
C SER A 160 2.88 -11.42 3.65
N TRP A 161 3.67 -10.71 4.46
CA TRP A 161 3.29 -10.46 5.85
C TRP A 161 1.94 -9.71 5.97
N THR A 162 1.54 -8.95 4.94
CA THR A 162 0.24 -8.26 4.96
C THR A 162 -0.95 -9.22 4.88
N ASP A 163 -0.69 -10.47 4.51
CA ASP A 163 -1.73 -11.51 4.42
C ASP A 163 -1.82 -12.35 5.70
N CYS A 164 -0.97 -12.10 6.70
CA CYS A 164 -0.91 -12.87 7.94
C CYS A 164 -2.08 -12.50 8.85
N TYR A 165 -3.27 -12.99 8.52
CA TYR A 165 -4.43 -12.87 9.39
C TYR A 165 -4.44 -14.06 10.36
N GLY A 166 -4.55 -13.77 11.65
CA GLY A 166 -4.60 -14.77 12.71
C GLY A 166 -5.83 -15.67 12.61
N GLY A 167 -5.84 -16.72 13.39
CA GLY A 167 -6.94 -17.65 13.46
C GLY A 167 -6.72 -18.96 12.73
N ASN A 168 -5.69 -19.05 11.86
CA ASN A 168 -5.26 -20.32 11.23
C ASN A 168 -3.85 -20.12 10.67
N VAL A 169 -2.86 -19.99 11.56
CA VAL A 169 -1.46 -19.71 11.17
C VAL A 169 -0.52 -20.56 12.02
N SER A 170 0.43 -21.27 11.38
CA SER A 170 1.48 -21.94 12.14
C SER A 170 2.86 -21.29 11.93
N VAL A 171 3.68 -21.36 12.98
CA VAL A 171 5.04 -20.79 12.99
C VAL A 171 5.98 -21.72 13.78
N PRO A 172 7.30 -21.68 13.51
CA PRO A 172 8.25 -22.37 14.38
C PRO A 172 8.28 -21.70 15.76
N ARG A 173 8.22 -22.52 16.83
CA ARG A 173 8.08 -22.01 18.20
C ARG A 173 9.27 -21.14 18.63
N ILE A 174 10.50 -21.62 18.37
CA ILE A 174 11.69 -20.90 18.85
C ILE A 174 11.82 -19.52 18.20
N PRO A 175 11.75 -19.36 16.87
CA PRO A 175 11.75 -18.02 16.28
C PRO A 175 10.62 -17.12 16.79
N MET A 176 9.43 -17.67 17.01
CA MET A 176 8.29 -16.90 17.55
C MET A 176 8.61 -16.33 18.94
N LEU A 177 9.18 -17.18 19.84
CA LEU A 177 9.54 -16.76 21.19
C LEU A 177 10.72 -15.77 21.17
N GLN A 178 11.72 -16.00 20.31
CA GLN A 178 12.85 -15.08 20.13
C GLN A 178 12.40 -13.71 19.62
N ALA A 179 11.37 -13.70 18.78
CA ALA A 179 10.78 -12.45 18.28
C ALA A 179 9.98 -11.71 19.36
N GLY A 180 9.73 -12.33 20.53
CA GLY A 180 9.00 -11.72 21.63
C GLY A 180 7.48 -11.91 21.56
N GLY A 181 6.99 -12.78 20.68
CA GLY A 181 5.56 -13.07 20.59
C GLY A 181 4.74 -11.97 19.91
N PHE A 182 3.44 -12.04 20.12
CA PHE A 182 2.49 -11.04 19.61
C PHE A 182 2.60 -9.73 20.40
N ALA A 183 2.47 -8.61 19.71
CA ALA A 183 2.45 -7.27 20.31
C ALA A 183 1.15 -7.09 21.13
N THR A 184 1.29 -6.99 22.46
CA THR A 184 0.15 -6.96 23.39
C THR A 184 -0.49 -5.58 23.53
N ASP A 185 0.14 -4.54 23.01
CA ASP A 185 -0.39 -3.18 22.99
C ASP A 185 -1.32 -2.91 21.80
N LEU A 186 -1.44 -3.89 20.89
CA LEU A 186 -2.30 -3.78 19.70
C LEU A 186 -3.60 -4.56 19.91
N GLN A 187 -4.74 -3.90 19.69
CA GLN A 187 -6.04 -4.57 19.74
C GLN A 187 -6.36 -5.30 18.43
N ARG A 188 -5.73 -4.87 17.33
CA ARG A 188 -5.85 -5.45 15.99
C ARG A 188 -4.51 -5.35 15.29
N GLY A 189 -4.26 -6.23 14.32
CA GLY A 189 -3.06 -6.20 13.49
C GLY A 189 -1.80 -6.76 14.16
N TYR A 190 -1.93 -7.31 15.37
CA TYR A 190 -0.80 -7.97 16.05
C TYR A 190 -0.28 -9.18 15.26
N ASP A 191 -1.16 -9.81 14.49
CA ASP A 191 -0.83 -10.93 13.61
C ASP A 191 0.01 -10.47 12.40
N ILE A 192 -0.39 -9.38 11.76
CA ILE A 192 0.37 -8.74 10.66
C ILE A 192 1.73 -8.25 11.19
N GLU A 193 1.73 -7.65 12.37
CA GLU A 193 2.94 -7.14 13.03
C GLU A 193 3.95 -8.26 13.30
N LEU A 194 3.46 -9.38 13.85
CA LEU A 194 4.32 -10.54 14.09
C LEU A 194 4.80 -11.14 12.78
N GLY A 195 3.91 -11.28 11.79
CA GLY A 195 4.27 -11.77 10.44
C GLY A 195 5.40 -10.96 9.83
N TYR A 196 5.34 -9.63 9.98
CA TYR A 196 6.41 -8.73 9.51
C TYR A 196 7.72 -9.02 10.23
N ARG A 197 7.72 -9.10 11.58
CA ARG A 197 8.96 -9.36 12.34
C ARG A 197 9.55 -10.73 12.01
N LEU A 198 8.71 -11.75 11.85
CA LEU A 198 9.19 -13.09 11.48
C LEU A 198 9.78 -13.11 10.06
N ALA A 199 9.17 -12.36 9.14
CA ALA A 199 9.71 -12.20 7.77
C ALA A 199 11.07 -11.49 7.81
N GLN A 200 11.24 -10.47 8.68
CA GLN A 200 12.53 -9.78 8.86
C GLN A 200 13.60 -10.72 9.43
N LEU A 201 13.21 -11.75 10.18
CA LEU A 201 14.13 -12.79 10.66
C LEU A 201 14.44 -13.85 9.60
N GLY A 202 13.90 -13.69 8.39
CA GLY A 202 14.19 -14.58 7.26
C GLY A 202 13.23 -15.74 7.09
N LEU A 203 12.13 -15.79 7.87
CA LEU A 203 11.14 -16.85 7.68
C LEU A 203 10.28 -16.53 6.45
N PRO A 204 10.17 -17.46 5.51
CA PRO A 204 9.27 -17.24 4.36
C PRO A 204 7.81 -17.27 4.81
N ILE A 205 6.97 -16.53 4.09
CA ILE A 205 5.51 -16.55 4.28
C ILE A 205 4.95 -17.51 3.24
N VAL A 206 4.19 -18.50 3.69
CA VAL A 206 3.64 -19.55 2.81
C VAL A 206 2.13 -19.62 3.01
N TYR A 207 1.39 -19.71 1.93
CA TYR A 207 -0.06 -19.98 1.98
C TYR A 207 -0.31 -21.44 1.62
N GLU A 208 -1.03 -22.15 2.53
CA GLU A 208 -1.39 -23.56 2.33
C GLU A 208 -2.92 -23.65 2.11
N PRO A 209 -3.37 -23.78 0.86
CA PRO A 209 -4.81 -23.78 0.56
C PRO A 209 -5.59 -24.98 1.12
N ASP A 210 -4.92 -26.10 1.39
CA ASP A 210 -5.56 -27.31 1.93
C ASP A 210 -5.58 -27.32 3.47
N GLY A 211 -4.90 -26.38 4.12
CA GLY A 211 -4.99 -26.18 5.57
C GLY A 211 -6.26 -25.41 5.91
N ILE A 212 -7.42 -26.04 5.81
CA ILE A 212 -8.73 -25.39 5.81
C ILE A 212 -9.34 -25.32 7.20
N GLY A 213 -9.71 -24.10 7.62
CA GLY A 213 -10.60 -23.87 8.77
C GLY A 213 -11.91 -23.25 8.32
N ILE A 214 -13.02 -23.65 8.93
CA ILE A 214 -14.35 -23.11 8.61
C ILE A 214 -14.82 -22.30 9.81
N GLN A 215 -14.98 -20.99 9.63
CA GLN A 215 -15.44 -20.09 10.70
C GLN A 215 -16.93 -20.25 10.91
N GLN A 216 -17.32 -20.65 12.13
CA GLN A 216 -18.71 -20.94 12.50
C GLN A 216 -19.56 -19.68 12.66
N GLU A 217 -19.00 -18.69 13.33
CA GLU A 217 -19.70 -17.44 13.61
C GLU A 217 -19.30 -16.38 12.59
N HIS A 218 -20.24 -15.59 12.17
CA HIS A 218 -19.96 -14.45 11.32
C HIS A 218 -20.36 -13.17 12.03
N LYS A 219 -19.53 -12.17 11.88
CA LYS A 219 -19.79 -10.86 12.47
C LYS A 219 -20.81 -10.11 11.62
N MET A 220 -21.64 -9.34 12.28
CA MET A 220 -22.62 -8.48 11.63
C MET A 220 -22.04 -7.07 11.47
N LEU A 221 -22.80 -6.18 10.86
CA LEU A 221 -22.41 -4.81 10.56
C LEU A 221 -21.75 -4.08 11.73
N LYS A 222 -22.33 -4.20 12.93
CA LYS A 222 -21.84 -3.49 14.12
C LYS A 222 -20.39 -3.88 14.47
N GLU A 223 -20.14 -5.19 14.47
CA GLU A 223 -18.81 -5.74 14.79
C GLU A 223 -17.80 -5.45 13.67
N LEU A 224 -18.23 -5.66 12.42
CA LEU A 224 -17.36 -5.46 11.25
C LEU A 224 -16.96 -3.99 11.06
N THR A 225 -17.87 -3.04 11.31
CA THR A 225 -17.52 -1.61 11.22
C THR A 225 -16.56 -1.21 12.34
N ARG A 226 -16.75 -1.77 13.54
CA ARG A 226 -15.81 -1.56 14.65
C ARG A 226 -14.44 -2.14 14.32
N ASP A 227 -14.41 -3.36 13.77
CA ASP A 227 -13.15 -4.02 13.37
C ASP A 227 -12.41 -3.17 12.31
N ALA A 228 -13.13 -2.60 11.35
CA ALA A 228 -12.54 -1.72 10.34
C ALA A 228 -11.91 -0.47 10.97
N GLU A 229 -12.59 0.16 11.96
CA GLU A 229 -12.02 1.31 12.69
C GLU A 229 -10.76 0.92 13.46
N LEU A 230 -10.81 -0.23 14.15
CA LEU A 230 -9.65 -0.73 14.90
C LEU A 230 -8.49 -1.05 13.96
N ALA A 231 -8.77 -1.61 12.78
CA ALA A 231 -7.75 -1.89 11.77
C ALA A 231 -7.07 -0.59 11.28
N GLY A 232 -7.86 0.46 11.03
CA GLY A 232 -7.32 1.76 10.66
C GLY A 232 -6.43 2.35 11.75
N SER A 233 -6.87 2.26 13.00
CA SER A 233 -6.08 2.73 14.16
C SER A 233 -4.79 1.93 14.32
N ALA A 234 -4.88 0.61 14.14
CA ALA A 234 -3.71 -0.29 14.25
C ALA A 234 -2.67 0.04 13.17
N CYS A 235 -3.13 0.32 11.94
CA CYS A 235 -2.22 0.67 10.84
C CYS A 235 -1.40 1.92 11.14
N VAL A 236 -1.99 2.92 11.82
CA VAL A 236 -1.23 4.11 12.23
C VAL A 236 -0.15 3.74 13.24
N ARG A 237 -0.48 2.90 14.23
CA ARG A 237 0.48 2.45 15.26
C ARG A 237 1.61 1.62 14.62
N LEU A 238 1.27 0.74 13.68
CA LEU A 238 2.26 -0.08 12.96
C LEU A 238 3.19 0.81 12.14
N TRP A 239 2.65 1.79 11.42
CA TRP A 239 3.44 2.75 10.66
C TRP A 239 4.37 3.57 11.56
N GLN A 240 3.88 4.01 12.74
CA GLN A 240 4.71 4.75 13.69
C GLN A 240 5.86 3.88 14.23
N ARG A 241 5.61 2.58 14.40
CA ARG A 241 6.63 1.61 14.88
C ARG A 241 7.60 1.22 13.77
N PHE A 242 7.09 1.03 12.55
CA PHE A 242 7.85 0.58 11.38
C PHE A 242 7.48 1.48 10.18
N PRO A 243 8.15 2.65 10.05
CA PRO A 243 7.77 3.61 8.98
C PRO A 243 7.81 3.02 7.58
N GLU A 244 8.69 2.07 7.31
CA GLU A 244 8.83 1.39 6.02
C GLU A 244 7.60 0.55 5.63
N MET A 245 6.72 0.24 6.58
CA MET A 245 5.48 -0.50 6.29
C MET A 245 4.39 0.38 5.63
N LEU A 246 4.58 1.70 5.62
CA LEU A 246 3.54 2.64 5.18
C LEU A 246 2.93 2.30 3.81
N PRO A 247 3.74 1.97 2.78
CA PRO A 247 3.15 1.67 1.46
C PRO A 247 2.22 0.47 1.45
N GLN A 248 2.43 -0.50 2.32
CA GLN A 248 1.63 -1.72 2.37
C GLN A 248 0.43 -1.61 3.32
N LEU A 249 0.55 -0.83 4.40
CA LEU A 249 -0.49 -0.75 5.44
C LEU A 249 -1.64 0.18 5.08
N LEU A 250 -1.29 1.40 4.66
CA LEU A 250 -2.29 2.42 4.39
C LEU A 250 -2.53 2.51 2.89
N GLY A 251 -3.68 2.06 2.44
CA GLY A 251 -4.11 2.33 1.09
C GLY A 251 -4.19 3.85 0.87
N SER A 252 -3.98 4.31 -0.35
CA SER A 252 -4.11 5.73 -0.63
C SER A 252 -5.54 6.19 -0.34
N PHE A 253 -5.67 7.28 0.39
CA PHE A 253 -6.95 7.95 0.60
C PHE A 253 -7.58 8.32 -0.75
N ASN A 254 -6.73 8.59 -1.74
CA ASN A 254 -7.12 9.10 -3.05
C ASN A 254 -7.27 8.02 -4.13
N GLU A 255 -7.16 6.73 -3.79
CA GLU A 255 -7.37 5.64 -4.77
C GLU A 255 -8.82 5.52 -5.23
N ALA A 256 -9.76 6.05 -4.47
CA ALA A 256 -11.19 6.02 -4.83
C ALA A 256 -11.49 7.06 -5.93
N LYS A 257 -12.62 6.87 -6.62
CA LYS A 257 -13.09 7.84 -7.62
C LYS A 257 -13.28 9.23 -7.00
N PRO A 258 -13.07 10.32 -7.76
CA PRO A 258 -13.14 11.67 -7.19
C PRO A 258 -14.41 11.97 -6.39
N ARG A 259 -15.56 11.53 -6.90
CA ARG A 259 -16.84 11.73 -6.19
C ARG A 259 -16.85 11.02 -4.84
N GLU A 260 -16.35 9.79 -4.80
CA GLU A 260 -16.27 9.01 -3.55
C GLU A 260 -15.33 9.68 -2.55
N ARG A 261 -14.21 10.23 -3.03
CA ARG A 261 -13.25 10.95 -2.17
C ARG A 261 -13.89 12.17 -1.53
N LEU A 262 -14.59 12.98 -2.32
CA LEU A 262 -15.28 14.17 -1.82
C LEU A 262 -16.33 13.81 -0.78
N VAL A 263 -17.16 12.81 -1.07
CA VAL A 263 -18.19 12.35 -0.13
C VAL A 263 -17.53 11.84 1.16
N ARG A 264 -16.47 11.03 1.03
CA ARG A 264 -15.76 10.50 2.21
C ARG A 264 -15.14 11.64 3.04
N ARG A 265 -14.52 12.65 2.39
CA ARG A 265 -13.98 13.83 3.10
C ARG A 265 -15.07 14.56 3.88
N ALA A 266 -16.22 14.79 3.25
CA ALA A 266 -17.35 15.46 3.90
C ALA A 266 -17.89 14.65 5.09
N LEU A 267 -18.09 13.34 4.90
CA LEU A 267 -18.58 12.47 5.96
C LEU A 267 -17.61 12.39 7.15
N LEU A 268 -16.30 12.34 6.88
CA LEU A 268 -15.30 12.34 7.93
C LEU A 268 -15.25 13.69 8.65
N ALA A 269 -15.39 14.80 7.92
CA ALA A 269 -15.42 16.12 8.52
C ALA A 269 -16.62 16.27 9.46
N CYS A 270 -17.77 15.75 9.05
CA CYS A 270 -19.01 15.77 9.85
C CYS A 270 -19.07 14.66 10.90
N ASN A 271 -18.08 13.77 10.95
CA ASN A 271 -18.01 12.63 11.88
C ASN A 271 -19.30 11.77 11.87
N VAL A 272 -19.83 11.51 10.69
CA VAL A 272 -21.11 10.78 10.52
C VAL A 272 -20.98 9.36 11.11
N SER A 273 -22.02 8.93 11.81
CA SER A 273 -22.06 7.61 12.44
C SER A 273 -22.13 6.50 11.37
N PRO A 274 -21.29 5.43 11.46
CA PRO A 274 -21.44 4.29 10.56
C PRO A 274 -22.83 3.65 10.58
N ARG A 275 -23.53 3.71 11.74
CA ARG A 275 -24.89 3.18 11.86
C ARG A 275 -25.89 3.97 11.00
N SER A 276 -25.75 5.30 10.98
CA SER A 276 -26.61 6.15 10.15
C SER A 276 -26.40 5.85 8.66
N MET A 277 -25.13 5.67 8.26
CA MET A 277 -24.80 5.32 6.88
C MET A 277 -25.34 3.93 6.50
N ALA A 278 -25.22 2.97 7.41
CA ALA A 278 -25.72 1.61 7.20
C ALA A 278 -27.24 1.58 7.06
N TRP A 279 -27.94 2.40 7.84
CA TRP A 279 -29.40 2.53 7.75
C TRP A 279 -29.81 3.04 6.36
N ILE A 280 -29.12 4.07 5.86
CA ILE A 280 -29.35 4.57 4.49
C ILE A 280 -29.10 3.44 3.47
N GLY A 281 -28.02 2.68 3.66
CA GLY A 281 -27.70 1.54 2.80
C GLY A 281 -28.78 0.46 2.77
N SER A 282 -29.46 0.25 3.90
CA SER A 282 -30.54 -0.75 3.97
C SER A 282 -31.79 -0.36 3.19
N LEU A 283 -31.92 0.93 2.85
CA LEU A 283 -33.05 1.45 2.07
C LEU A 283 -32.82 1.34 0.56
N LEU A 284 -31.60 1.03 0.12
CA LEU A 284 -31.28 0.98 -1.31
C LEU A 284 -31.67 -0.38 -1.91
N PRO A 285 -32.13 -0.39 -3.19
CA PRO A 285 -32.51 -1.65 -3.83
C PRO A 285 -31.30 -2.57 -4.05
N LYS A 286 -31.50 -3.85 -3.81
CA LYS A 286 -30.48 -4.91 -3.87
C LYS A 286 -30.44 -5.54 -5.27
N PRO A 287 -29.39 -6.27 -5.66
CA PRO A 287 -28.11 -6.58 -5.01
C PRO A 287 -26.88 -5.89 -5.63
N ALA A 288 -27.02 -5.20 -6.78
CA ALA A 288 -25.88 -4.67 -7.53
C ALA A 288 -25.07 -3.62 -6.74
N TRP A 289 -25.72 -2.88 -5.86
CA TRP A 289 -25.11 -1.80 -5.08
C TRP A 289 -24.47 -2.27 -3.77
N THR A 290 -24.73 -3.53 -3.36
CA THR A 290 -24.30 -4.02 -2.04
C THR A 290 -22.79 -4.01 -1.88
N LEU A 291 -22.09 -4.47 -2.85
CA LEU A 291 -20.62 -4.52 -2.79
C LEU A 291 -19.96 -3.12 -2.86
N UNK A 292 -20.37 -2.32 -3.45
CA UNK A 292 -19.98 -1.08 -3.59
C UNK A 292 -20.06 -0.37 -2.39
N LEU A 293 -21.32 -0.40 -1.92
CA LEU A 293 -21.66 0.25 -0.66
C LEU A 293 -20.88 -0.35 0.51
N TYR A 294 -20.72 -1.69 0.55
CA TYR A 294 -19.88 -2.35 1.54
C TYR A 294 -18.45 -1.77 1.51
N ARG A 295 -17.82 -1.74 0.32
CA ARG A 295 -16.45 -1.24 0.18
C ARG A 295 -16.35 0.22 0.62
N PHE A 296 -17.33 1.04 0.25
CA PHE A 296 -17.37 2.45 0.64
C PHE A 296 -17.45 2.60 2.16
N LEU A 297 -18.40 1.89 2.80
CA LEU A 297 -18.61 1.98 4.25
C LEU A 297 -17.41 1.39 5.02
N TYR A 298 -16.87 0.26 4.56
CA TYR A 298 -15.68 -0.34 5.16
C TYR A 298 -14.50 0.65 5.12
N ASN A 299 -14.23 1.24 3.95
CA ASN A 299 -13.16 2.22 3.79
C ASN A 299 -13.40 3.48 4.62
N TYR A 300 -14.66 3.92 4.71
CA TYR A 300 -15.00 5.05 5.57
C TYR A 300 -14.65 4.75 7.02
N CYS A 301 -15.06 3.59 7.53
CA CYS A 301 -14.78 3.20 8.92
C CYS A 301 -13.27 3.07 9.16
N TYR A 302 -12.54 2.47 8.21
CA TYR A 302 -11.08 2.33 8.27
C TYR A 302 -10.42 3.72 8.39
N TRP A 303 -10.75 4.66 7.50
CA TRP A 303 -10.18 6.01 7.53
C TRP A 303 -10.64 6.83 8.74
N ARG A 304 -11.82 6.52 9.28
CA ARG A 304 -12.27 7.09 10.55
C ARG A 304 -11.37 6.62 11.70
N GLY A 305 -10.98 5.36 11.69
CA GLY A 305 -9.99 4.80 12.63
C GLY A 305 -8.62 5.46 12.48
N VAL A 306 -8.14 5.62 11.25
CA VAL A 306 -6.87 6.32 10.95
C VAL A 306 -6.93 7.75 11.52
N ARG A 307 -8.01 8.49 11.21
CA ARG A 307 -8.17 9.88 11.65
C ARG A 307 -8.11 10.03 13.18
N ARG A 308 -8.66 9.04 13.90
CA ARG A 308 -8.66 9.05 15.37
C ARG A 308 -7.28 8.73 15.96
N ALA A 309 -6.48 7.97 15.22
CA ALA A 309 -5.18 7.48 15.71
C ALA A 309 -4.01 8.40 15.35
N VAL A 310 -4.14 9.22 14.30
CA VAL A 310 -3.04 10.15 13.93
C VAL A 310 -2.86 11.21 15.02
N PRO A 311 -1.60 11.62 15.29
CA PRO A 311 -1.33 12.51 16.43
C PRO A 311 -1.86 13.93 16.24
N ASP A 312 -2.00 14.41 15.00
CA ASP A 312 -2.33 15.81 14.73
C ASP A 312 -2.96 16.01 13.35
N LYS A 313 -3.46 17.23 13.13
CA LYS A 313 -4.12 17.61 11.88
C LYS A 313 -3.15 17.65 10.70
N GLU A 314 -1.89 17.99 10.94
CA GLU A 314 -0.89 18.05 9.87
C GLU A 314 -0.58 16.64 9.35
N THR A 315 -0.38 15.68 10.23
CA THR A 315 -0.20 14.28 9.85
C THR A 315 -1.40 13.78 9.05
N TRP A 316 -2.62 14.12 9.50
CA TRP A 316 -3.84 13.77 8.76
C TRP A 316 -3.83 14.36 7.34
N ARG A 317 -3.46 15.65 7.22
CA ARG A 317 -3.38 16.29 5.89
C ARG A 317 -2.37 15.57 4.99
N ARG A 318 -1.18 15.28 5.53
CA ARG A 318 -0.12 14.58 4.76
C ARG A 318 -0.55 13.19 4.30
N LEU A 319 -1.30 12.45 5.14
CA LEU A 319 -1.79 11.11 4.77
C LEU A 319 -2.90 11.15 3.72
N THR A 320 -3.68 12.23 3.68
CA THR A 320 -4.87 12.29 2.82
C THR A 320 -4.68 13.12 1.55
N HIS A 321 -3.46 13.60 1.29
CA HIS A 321 -3.12 14.32 0.06
C HIS A 321 -1.90 13.66 -0.58
N ASP A 322 -2.11 13.11 -1.76
CA ASP A 322 -1.00 12.58 -2.56
C ASP A 322 -0.28 13.72 -3.28
N THR A 323 1.00 13.52 -3.62
CA THR A 323 1.77 14.52 -4.33
C THR A 323 1.46 14.48 -5.82
N LEU A 324 1.15 15.64 -6.39
CA LEU A 324 0.97 15.83 -7.83
C LEU A 324 2.30 16.23 -8.46
N ILE A 325 2.60 15.66 -9.64
CA ILE A 325 3.75 16.08 -10.47
C ILE A 325 3.17 16.66 -11.76
N LEU A 326 3.35 17.96 -11.95
CA LEU A 326 2.88 18.64 -13.16
C LEU A 326 3.92 18.49 -14.27
N MET A 327 3.46 18.27 -15.50
CA MET A 327 4.32 18.09 -16.66
C MET A 327 4.03 19.17 -17.70
N TYR A 328 5.05 19.96 -18.01
CA TYR A 328 5.06 21.01 -19.03
C TYR A 328 6.08 20.66 -20.10
N HIS A 329 6.07 21.34 -21.24
CA HIS A 329 7.08 21.22 -22.30
C HIS A 329 7.59 22.61 -22.72
N ALA A 330 6.87 23.29 -23.60
CA ALA A 330 7.30 24.57 -24.17
C ALA A 330 6.39 25.70 -23.71
N PHE A 331 6.93 26.91 -23.75
CA PHE A 331 6.20 28.12 -23.38
C PHE A 331 6.20 29.09 -24.56
N GLY A 332 5.07 29.79 -24.74
CA GLY A 332 4.93 30.74 -25.83
C GLY A 332 4.59 32.14 -25.32
N THR A 333 4.81 33.13 -26.18
CA THR A 333 4.28 34.49 -25.96
C THR A 333 2.79 34.50 -26.30
N GLU A 334 2.11 35.63 -26.05
CA GLU A 334 0.71 35.76 -26.43
C GLU A 334 0.47 35.69 -27.93
N ALA A 335 1.48 35.98 -28.74
CA ALA A 335 1.40 35.89 -30.20
C ALA A 335 1.39 34.46 -30.71
N GLU A 336 1.88 33.51 -29.89
CA GLU A 336 1.92 32.09 -30.29
C GLU A 336 0.57 31.42 -30.03
N GLU A 337 0.15 30.58 -30.97
CA GLU A 337 -1.07 29.81 -30.85
C GLU A 337 -0.87 28.73 -29.76
N ALA A 338 -1.77 28.70 -28.79
CA ALA A 338 -1.73 27.69 -27.73
C ALA A 338 -1.97 26.29 -28.31
N SER A 339 -1.19 25.30 -27.87
CA SER A 339 -1.34 23.94 -28.32
C SER A 339 -1.21 22.99 -27.12
N ARG A 340 -1.30 21.69 -27.37
CA ARG A 340 -1.11 20.71 -26.30
C ARG A 340 0.20 20.96 -25.54
N PHE A 341 1.28 21.21 -26.27
CA PHE A 341 2.62 21.29 -25.69
C PHE A 341 3.15 22.70 -25.46
N ILE A 342 2.47 23.73 -25.98
CA ILE A 342 2.92 25.13 -25.87
C ILE A 342 1.94 25.90 -24.98
N LEU A 343 2.41 26.28 -23.78
CA LEU A 343 1.59 27.02 -22.82
C LEU A 343 1.92 28.51 -22.89
N PRO A 344 0.92 29.40 -23.16
CA PRO A 344 1.16 30.84 -23.09
C PRO A 344 1.73 31.26 -21.73
N VAL A 345 2.79 32.05 -21.74
CA VAL A 345 3.53 32.42 -20.52
C VAL A 345 2.65 33.14 -19.50
N ARG A 346 1.67 33.93 -19.94
CA ARG A 346 0.74 34.60 -19.00
C ARG A 346 -0.13 33.58 -18.25
N ARG A 347 -0.51 32.47 -18.91
CA ARG A 347 -1.24 31.40 -18.21
C ARG A 347 -0.36 30.73 -17.17
N PHE A 348 0.88 30.45 -17.54
CA PHE A 348 1.86 29.86 -16.59
C PHE A 348 2.03 30.79 -15.37
N ALA A 349 2.21 32.10 -15.59
CA ALA A 349 2.36 33.07 -14.49
C ALA A 349 1.13 33.03 -13.55
N ARG A 350 -0.08 32.95 -14.12
CA ARG A 350 -1.31 32.87 -13.34
C ARG A 350 -1.39 31.57 -12.55
N GLN A 351 -0.97 30.45 -13.15
CA GLN A 351 -0.92 29.15 -12.46
C GLN A 351 0.03 29.23 -11.25
N MET A 352 1.24 29.76 -11.43
CA MET A 352 2.23 29.87 -10.33
C MET A 352 1.75 30.81 -9.23
N SER A 353 1.16 31.95 -9.60
CA SER A 353 0.57 32.88 -8.64
C SER A 353 -0.54 32.23 -7.84
N TRP A 354 -1.35 31.41 -8.49
CA TRP A 354 -2.43 30.67 -7.85
C TRP A 354 -1.89 29.67 -6.83
N LEU A 355 -0.86 28.88 -7.21
CA LEU A 355 -0.22 27.92 -6.31
C LEU A 355 0.31 28.62 -5.05
N SER A 356 0.98 29.75 -5.23
CA SER A 356 1.51 30.56 -4.13
C SER A 356 0.38 31.05 -3.21
N ARG A 357 -0.68 31.60 -3.81
CA ARG A 357 -1.82 32.18 -3.06
C ARG A 357 -2.55 31.11 -2.21
N PHE A 358 -2.66 29.89 -2.71
CA PHE A 358 -3.39 28.82 -2.02
C PHE A 358 -2.48 27.92 -1.17
N GLY A 359 -1.23 28.32 -0.96
CA GLY A 359 -0.34 27.71 0.01
C GLY A 359 0.16 26.30 -0.37
N TYR A 360 0.31 26.05 -1.67
CA TYR A 360 0.90 24.79 -2.12
C TYR A 360 2.39 24.76 -1.79
N ASN A 361 2.85 23.63 -1.30
CA ASN A 361 4.28 23.35 -1.07
C ASN A 361 4.86 22.84 -2.39
N VAL A 362 5.55 23.69 -3.13
CA VAL A 362 6.20 23.30 -4.38
C VAL A 362 7.56 22.72 -4.02
N LEU A 363 7.72 21.40 -4.26
CA LEU A 363 8.91 20.64 -3.90
C LEU A 363 9.76 20.34 -5.13
N GLY A 364 11.07 20.20 -4.92
CA GLY A 364 11.93 19.60 -5.92
C GLY A 364 11.68 18.08 -6.00
N LEU A 365 11.86 17.51 -7.19
CA LEU A 365 11.64 16.06 -7.39
C LEU A 365 12.61 15.26 -6.50
N GLU A 366 13.87 15.69 -6.39
CA GLU A 366 14.88 15.01 -5.56
C GLU A 366 14.50 15.08 -4.06
N GLU A 367 13.92 16.20 -3.63
CA GLU A 367 13.43 16.37 -2.27
C GLU A 367 12.28 15.39 -1.98
N PHE A 368 11.34 15.27 -2.91
CA PHE A 368 10.24 14.30 -2.80
C PHE A 368 10.76 12.87 -2.71
N LEU A 369 11.72 12.51 -3.55
CA LEU A 369 12.35 11.18 -3.52
C LEU A 369 13.05 10.92 -2.19
N ARG A 370 13.63 11.96 -1.57
CA ARG A 370 14.26 11.84 -0.26
C ARG A 370 13.21 11.53 0.82
N TYR A 371 12.07 12.23 0.83
CA TYR A 371 10.97 11.90 1.74
C TYR A 371 10.59 10.43 1.62
N ARG A 372 10.49 9.93 0.39
CA ARG A 372 10.12 8.53 0.14
C ARG A 372 11.19 7.55 0.67
N GLN A 373 12.47 7.83 0.42
CA GLN A 373 13.57 6.97 0.90
C GLN A 373 13.66 6.94 2.43
N GLU A 374 13.34 8.05 3.06
CA GLU A 374 13.35 8.18 4.53
C GLU A 374 12.04 7.68 5.16
N HIS A 375 11.12 7.16 4.35
CA HIS A 375 9.80 6.70 4.80
C HIS A 375 9.03 7.80 5.53
N ARG A 376 9.15 9.03 5.07
CA ARG A 376 8.49 10.21 5.62
C ARG A 376 7.43 10.73 4.66
N LEU A 377 6.36 11.28 5.23
CA LEU A 377 5.31 11.92 4.44
C LEU A 377 5.76 13.32 3.99
N ALA A 378 5.54 13.63 2.71
CA ALA A 378 5.78 14.98 2.18
C ALA A 378 4.79 15.98 2.82
N PRO A 379 5.16 17.27 2.88
CA PRO A 379 4.19 18.32 3.30
C PRO A 379 2.93 18.28 2.44
N ALA A 380 1.82 18.79 2.96
CA ALA A 380 0.55 18.77 2.23
C ALA A 380 -0.18 20.11 2.30
N PRO A 381 -0.81 20.55 1.22
CA PRO A 381 -0.76 19.97 -0.11
C PRO A 381 0.60 20.24 -0.79
N SER A 382 1.13 19.26 -1.51
CA SER A 382 2.41 19.44 -2.21
C SER A 382 2.29 19.09 -3.68
N LEU A 383 3.11 19.73 -4.49
CA LEU A 383 3.24 19.40 -5.89
C LEU A 383 4.67 19.66 -6.38
N ILE A 384 4.97 19.07 -7.51
CA ILE A 384 6.27 19.14 -8.15
C ILE A 384 6.05 19.66 -9.57
N ILE A 385 6.92 20.55 -10.02
CA ILE A 385 6.89 21.10 -11.39
C ILE A 385 7.98 20.39 -12.19
N THR A 386 7.58 19.73 -13.30
CA THR A 386 8.54 19.14 -14.24
C THR A 386 8.32 19.74 -15.62
N ILE A 387 9.40 19.87 -16.37
CA ILE A 387 9.39 20.42 -17.74
C ILE A 387 10.26 19.49 -18.58
N ASP A 388 9.70 18.94 -19.66
CA ASP A 388 10.41 17.99 -20.53
C ASP A 388 11.10 18.69 -21.70
N ASP A 389 12.10 18.03 -22.28
CA ASP A 389 12.85 18.36 -23.50
C ASP A 389 13.90 19.48 -23.34
N GLY A 390 13.67 20.46 -22.48
CA GLY A 390 14.64 21.54 -22.28
C GLY A 390 14.63 22.60 -23.39
N TYR A 391 13.45 23.11 -23.77
CA TYR A 391 13.35 24.17 -24.78
C TYR A 391 13.95 25.48 -24.23
N GLN A 392 14.47 26.33 -25.14
CA GLN A 392 15.07 27.61 -24.77
C GLN A 392 14.08 28.53 -24.03
N ASP A 393 12.78 28.42 -24.35
CA ASP A 393 11.74 29.19 -23.68
C ASP A 393 11.57 28.80 -22.21
N ASN A 394 12.02 27.62 -21.81
CA ASN A 394 12.08 27.26 -20.39
C ASN A 394 12.96 28.26 -19.63
N PHE A 395 14.07 28.70 -20.24
CA PHE A 395 14.97 29.71 -19.68
C PHE A 395 14.40 31.13 -19.85
N THR A 396 13.93 31.48 -21.06
CA THR A 396 13.58 32.88 -21.35
C THR A 396 12.21 33.28 -20.81
N LEU A 397 11.27 32.34 -20.69
CA LEU A 397 9.88 32.65 -20.31
C LEU A 397 9.49 32.04 -18.96
N ALA A 398 9.74 30.74 -18.73
CA ALA A 398 9.28 30.06 -17.51
C ALA A 398 10.18 30.37 -16.30
N PHE A 399 11.48 30.32 -16.46
CA PHE A 399 12.45 30.47 -15.37
C PHE A 399 12.28 31.80 -14.60
N PRO A 400 12.10 32.97 -15.24
CA PRO A 400 11.87 34.22 -14.47
C PRO A 400 10.66 34.15 -13.56
N ILE A 401 9.60 33.46 -13.98
CA ILE A 401 8.38 33.28 -13.17
C ILE A 401 8.66 32.36 -11.97
N LEU A 402 9.29 31.21 -12.23
CA LEU A 402 9.66 30.25 -11.18
C LEU A 402 10.56 30.92 -10.14
N ARG A 403 11.57 31.64 -10.59
CA ARG A 403 12.49 32.37 -9.73
C ARG A 403 11.76 33.43 -8.86
N GLY A 404 10.81 34.14 -9.47
CA GLY A 404 10.02 35.16 -8.77
C GLY A 404 9.20 34.59 -7.62
N HIS A 405 8.73 33.37 -7.74
CA HIS A 405 7.99 32.65 -6.69
C HIS A 405 8.89 31.81 -5.78
N LYS A 406 10.18 31.69 -6.11
CA LYS A 406 11.14 30.81 -5.44
C LYS A 406 10.68 29.33 -5.52
N PHE A 407 10.06 28.97 -6.63
CA PHE A 407 9.57 27.60 -6.85
C PHE A 407 10.67 26.76 -7.52
N PRO A 408 11.06 25.63 -6.93
CA PRO A 408 11.92 24.68 -7.63
C PRO A 408 11.16 24.02 -8.78
N ALA A 409 11.90 23.58 -9.77
CA ALA A 409 11.37 22.76 -10.86
C ALA A 409 12.47 21.82 -11.34
N THR A 410 12.10 20.72 -11.99
CA THR A 410 13.04 19.80 -12.60
C THR A 410 12.84 19.86 -14.11
N ILE A 411 13.90 20.18 -14.86
CA ILE A 411 13.88 20.17 -16.32
C ILE A 411 14.61 18.92 -16.80
N PHE A 412 13.96 18.11 -17.61
CA PHE A 412 14.55 16.89 -18.16
C PHE A 412 15.20 17.22 -19.50
N LEU A 413 16.51 17.00 -19.59
CA LEU A 413 17.35 17.45 -20.72
C LEU A 413 17.73 16.27 -21.63
N VAL A 414 17.63 16.52 -22.94
CA VAL A 414 18.14 15.61 -23.99
C VAL A 414 19.64 15.93 -24.16
N SER A 415 20.53 15.10 -23.59
CA SER A 415 21.89 15.51 -23.27
C SER A 415 22.73 15.90 -24.51
N GLN A 416 22.55 15.23 -25.64
CA GLN A 416 23.33 15.51 -26.85
C GLN A 416 22.71 16.59 -27.74
N LYS A 417 21.61 17.21 -27.28
CA LYS A 417 20.88 18.20 -28.09
C LYS A 417 20.96 19.61 -27.50
N LEU A 418 21.68 19.81 -26.41
CA LEU A 418 21.81 21.14 -25.80
C LEU A 418 22.35 22.15 -26.80
N GLY A 419 21.73 23.31 -26.91
CA GLY A 419 22.12 24.38 -27.83
C GLY A 419 21.78 24.13 -29.29
N GLN A 420 21.02 23.06 -29.57
CA GLN A 420 20.56 22.72 -30.92
C GLN A 420 19.06 23.00 -31.01
N ASP A 421 18.42 22.46 -32.03
CA ASP A 421 16.96 22.55 -32.22
C ASP A 421 16.31 21.16 -32.12
N ASN A 422 15.02 21.14 -31.82
CA ASN A 422 14.25 19.91 -31.81
C ASN A 422 13.99 19.43 -33.24
N HIS A 423 14.57 18.29 -33.62
CA HIS A 423 14.34 17.62 -34.90
C HIS A 423 13.88 16.16 -34.74
N TRP A 424 13.64 15.70 -33.49
CA TRP A 424 13.17 14.33 -33.26
C TRP A 424 11.67 14.14 -33.47
N ASP A 425 10.92 15.25 -33.53
CA ASP A 425 9.45 15.23 -33.75
C ASP A 425 9.08 15.94 -35.05
N GLU A 426 9.57 15.44 -36.17
CA GLU A 426 9.25 16.05 -37.48
C GLU A 426 7.74 16.12 -37.70
N GLY A 427 7.26 17.30 -38.05
CA GLY A 427 5.84 17.55 -38.32
C GLY A 427 5.02 17.97 -37.11
N SER A 428 5.64 18.01 -35.90
CA SER A 428 4.95 18.51 -34.72
C SER A 428 5.03 20.04 -34.63
N THR A 429 4.24 20.66 -33.74
CA THR A 429 4.29 22.11 -33.48
C THR A 429 5.61 22.52 -32.80
N LEU A 430 6.41 21.57 -32.36
CA LEU A 430 7.67 21.80 -31.67
C LEU A 430 8.90 21.64 -32.57
N THR A 431 8.74 21.17 -33.82
CA THR A 431 9.82 20.93 -34.76
C THR A 431 10.63 22.21 -35.00
N GLY A 432 11.94 22.14 -34.87
CA GLY A 432 12.84 23.28 -35.07
C GLY A 432 12.89 24.27 -33.93
N ARG A 433 12.21 23.97 -32.79
CA ARG A 433 12.22 24.86 -31.63
C ARG A 433 13.59 24.74 -30.91
N PRO A 434 14.24 25.88 -30.61
CA PRO A 434 15.58 25.82 -30.02
C PRO A 434 15.59 25.29 -28.59
N LEU A 435 16.67 24.61 -28.23
CA LEU A 435 16.90 24.02 -26.92
C LEU A 435 17.88 24.87 -26.11
N VAL A 436 17.81 24.76 -24.78
CA VAL A 436 18.67 25.52 -23.86
C VAL A 436 20.14 25.23 -24.12
N ALA A 437 20.96 26.27 -24.05
CA ALA A 437 22.42 26.16 -24.08
C ALA A 437 22.96 25.82 -22.68
N LEU A 438 24.15 25.22 -22.61
CA LEU A 438 24.76 24.82 -21.34
C LEU A 438 24.93 26.02 -20.39
N SER A 439 25.26 27.21 -20.91
CA SER A 439 25.37 28.42 -20.07
C SER A 439 24.03 28.77 -19.39
N GLN A 440 22.91 28.60 -20.11
CA GLN A 440 21.57 28.85 -19.56
C GLN A 440 21.20 27.80 -18.49
N VAL A 441 21.55 26.55 -18.74
CA VAL A 441 21.34 25.45 -17.77
C VAL A 441 22.12 25.77 -16.48
N ASN A 442 23.39 26.16 -16.60
CA ASN A 442 24.24 26.50 -15.45
C ASN A 442 23.68 27.68 -14.66
N GLN A 443 23.12 28.68 -15.33
CA GLN A 443 22.49 29.82 -14.66
C GLN A 443 21.25 29.37 -13.88
N MET A 444 20.35 28.62 -14.52
CA MET A 444 19.13 28.11 -13.86
C MET A 444 19.48 27.24 -12.64
N PHE A 445 20.51 26.40 -12.76
CA PHE A 445 20.94 25.53 -11.67
C PHE A 445 21.35 26.34 -10.44
N ARG A 446 22.17 27.37 -10.63
CA ARG A 446 22.64 28.24 -9.53
C ARG A 446 21.47 28.95 -8.81
N GLU A 447 20.34 29.09 -9.49
CA GLU A 447 19.17 29.79 -8.97
C GLU A 447 18.03 28.84 -8.57
N GLY A 448 18.33 27.54 -8.37
CA GLY A 448 17.42 26.59 -7.75
C GLY A 448 16.59 25.70 -8.67
N ILE A 449 16.90 25.69 -9.97
CA ILE A 449 16.27 24.75 -10.90
C ILE A 449 17.14 23.48 -10.91
N HIS A 450 16.49 22.32 -10.91
CA HIS A 450 17.15 21.02 -10.96
C HIS A 450 17.04 20.40 -12.36
N PHE A 451 17.91 19.45 -12.64
CA PHE A 451 17.98 18.85 -13.98
C PHE A 451 18.00 17.33 -13.88
N GLY A 452 17.19 16.69 -14.72
CA GLY A 452 17.14 15.25 -14.88
C GLY A 452 17.47 14.85 -16.31
N ALA A 453 17.64 13.56 -16.55
CA ALA A 453 18.01 13.04 -17.87
C ALA A 453 16.74 12.67 -18.67
N HIS A 454 16.81 12.88 -19.99
CA HIS A 454 15.74 12.56 -20.93
C HIS A 454 16.33 11.86 -22.18
N THR A 455 17.26 10.93 -21.97
CA THR A 455 18.08 10.22 -22.97
C THR A 455 19.10 11.15 -23.67
N GLN A 456 19.92 10.54 -24.54
CA GLN A 456 20.90 11.29 -25.32
C GLN A 456 20.25 11.98 -26.54
N THR A 457 19.33 11.30 -27.24
CA THR A 457 18.81 11.76 -28.53
C THR A 457 17.28 11.72 -28.65
N HIS A 458 16.55 11.36 -27.60
CA HIS A 458 15.09 11.33 -27.50
C HIS A 458 14.42 10.23 -28.35
N PRO A 459 14.90 8.97 -28.33
CA PRO A 459 14.28 7.90 -29.11
C PRO A 459 13.10 7.23 -28.38
N HIS A 460 12.32 6.44 -29.11
CA HIS A 460 11.38 5.47 -28.52
C HIS A 460 12.19 4.32 -27.92
N LEU A 461 12.29 4.28 -26.60
CA LEU A 461 13.18 3.33 -25.90
C LEU A 461 12.78 1.87 -26.09
N THR A 462 11.47 1.59 -26.18
CA THR A 462 10.99 0.21 -26.35
C THR A 462 11.33 -0.38 -27.73
N ALA A 463 11.71 0.47 -28.69
CA ALA A 463 12.11 0.03 -30.05
C ALA A 463 13.62 -0.27 -30.15
N LEU A 464 14.40 -0.05 -29.08
CA LEU A 464 15.85 -0.18 -29.13
C LEU A 464 16.31 -1.56 -28.64
N SER A 465 17.50 -2.00 -29.12
CA SER A 465 18.20 -3.13 -28.50
C SER A 465 18.65 -2.73 -27.09
N ARG A 466 18.91 -3.71 -26.22
CA ARG A 466 19.35 -3.45 -24.85
C ARG A 466 20.62 -2.58 -24.81
N GLU A 467 21.57 -2.83 -25.72
CA GLU A 467 22.82 -2.05 -25.78
C GLU A 467 22.56 -0.58 -26.12
N LYS A 468 21.71 -0.32 -27.11
CA LYS A 468 21.35 1.05 -27.48
C LYS A 468 20.52 1.73 -26.38
N MET A 469 19.64 0.97 -25.74
CA MET A 469 18.86 1.46 -24.60
C MET A 469 19.78 1.87 -23.45
N GLN A 470 20.77 1.03 -23.11
CA GLN A 470 21.77 1.35 -22.09
C GLN A 470 22.58 2.59 -22.51
N GLN A 471 23.00 2.69 -23.76
CA GLN A 471 23.74 3.86 -24.27
C GLN A 471 22.91 5.14 -24.08
N GLU A 472 21.65 5.14 -24.48
CA GLU A 472 20.75 6.30 -24.37
C GLU A 472 20.51 6.70 -22.91
N ILE A 473 20.30 5.72 -22.03
CA ILE A 473 19.92 5.98 -20.64
C ILE A 473 21.15 6.29 -19.79
N HIS A 474 22.15 5.37 -19.72
CA HIS A 474 23.37 5.58 -18.96
C HIS A 474 24.18 6.74 -19.54
N GLY A 475 24.29 6.80 -20.89
CA GLY A 475 25.01 7.86 -21.58
C GLY A 475 24.48 9.25 -21.24
N SER A 476 23.15 9.42 -21.23
CA SER A 476 22.56 10.73 -20.89
C SER A 476 22.89 11.16 -19.47
N LYS A 477 22.90 10.23 -18.50
CA LYS A 477 23.31 10.51 -17.14
C LYS A 477 24.77 10.96 -17.08
N GLN A 478 25.66 10.20 -17.72
CA GLN A 478 27.10 10.49 -17.75
C GLN A 478 27.38 11.85 -18.42
N ASP A 479 26.73 12.10 -19.56
CA ASP A 479 26.87 13.39 -20.30
C ASP A 479 26.52 14.56 -19.38
N LEU A 480 25.32 14.51 -18.75
CA LEU A 480 24.84 15.61 -17.93
C LEU A 480 25.69 15.77 -16.66
N GLN A 481 26.09 14.67 -16.01
CA GLN A 481 26.94 14.75 -14.82
C GLN A 481 28.30 15.38 -15.15
N LYS A 482 28.85 15.05 -16.32
CA LYS A 482 30.13 15.62 -16.79
C LYS A 482 29.96 17.13 -17.10
N MET A 483 28.86 17.51 -17.76
CA MET A 483 28.63 18.91 -18.15
C MET A 483 28.32 19.81 -16.96
N LEU A 484 27.52 19.30 -16.01
CA LEU A 484 26.99 20.10 -14.91
C LEU A 484 27.82 19.98 -13.63
N GLN A 485 28.68 18.97 -13.53
CA GLN A 485 29.50 18.67 -12.34
C GLN A 485 28.66 18.46 -11.09
N ILE A 486 27.47 17.83 -11.26
CA ILE A 486 26.53 17.50 -10.19
C ILE A 486 26.00 16.08 -10.42
N PRO A 487 25.53 15.40 -9.38
CA PRO A 487 24.79 14.15 -9.58
C PRO A 487 23.48 14.40 -10.34
N VAL A 488 23.17 13.53 -11.30
CA VAL A 488 21.89 13.55 -12.02
C VAL A 488 21.12 12.31 -11.54
N GLU A 489 20.07 12.53 -10.76
CA GLU A 489 19.42 11.47 -10.00
C GLU A 489 18.05 11.07 -10.54
N THR A 490 17.51 11.83 -11.50
CA THR A 490 16.14 11.62 -11.99
C THR A 490 16.10 11.47 -13.51
N PHE A 491 15.07 10.78 -13.99
CA PHE A 491 14.92 10.44 -15.42
C PHE A 491 13.44 10.63 -15.81
N ALA A 492 13.19 11.01 -17.07
CA ALA A 492 11.86 10.95 -17.66
C ALA A 492 11.92 10.15 -18.96
N TYR A 493 10.94 9.28 -19.16
CA TYR A 493 10.86 8.43 -20.35
C TYR A 493 10.39 9.25 -21.56
N PRO A 494 11.19 9.37 -22.66
CA PRO A 494 10.70 10.05 -23.87
C PRO A 494 9.38 9.47 -24.36
N TYR A 495 8.43 10.32 -24.70
CA TYR A 495 7.06 9.94 -25.13
C TYR A 495 6.29 9.15 -24.07
N GLY A 496 6.85 8.99 -22.85
CA GLY A 496 6.32 8.06 -21.86
C GLY A 496 6.51 6.59 -22.25
N ASP A 497 7.40 6.31 -23.19
CA ASP A 497 7.58 4.98 -23.78
C ASP A 497 8.50 4.13 -22.91
N PHE A 498 7.91 3.15 -22.17
CA PHE A 498 8.66 2.24 -21.33
C PHE A 498 7.96 0.88 -21.21
N ASN A 499 8.75 -0.11 -20.86
CA ASN A 499 8.30 -1.46 -20.48
C ASN A 499 9.21 -1.94 -19.34
N ALA A 500 9.03 -3.19 -18.92
CA ALA A 500 9.82 -3.75 -17.81
C ALA A 500 11.34 -3.69 -18.07
N SER A 501 11.76 -3.94 -19.31
CA SER A 501 13.18 -3.92 -19.69
C SER A 501 13.77 -2.50 -19.62
N VAL A 502 13.04 -1.51 -20.14
CA VAL A 502 13.44 -0.09 -20.08
C VAL A 502 13.57 0.36 -18.63
N LYS A 503 12.57 0.03 -17.81
CA LYS A 503 12.56 0.37 -16.38
C LYS A 503 13.79 -0.22 -15.67
N GLU A 504 14.08 -1.50 -15.95
CA GLU A 504 15.24 -2.19 -15.39
C GLU A 504 16.56 -1.45 -15.72
N VAL A 505 16.73 -1.02 -16.96
CA VAL A 505 17.94 -0.29 -17.39
C VAL A 505 18.03 1.08 -16.66
N VAL A 506 16.90 1.76 -16.45
CA VAL A 506 16.88 3.03 -15.69
C VAL A 506 17.30 2.78 -14.25
N GLU A 507 16.84 1.69 -13.65
CA GLU A 507 17.24 1.30 -12.28
C GLU A 507 18.73 0.95 -12.22
N GLU A 508 19.22 0.16 -13.20
CA GLU A 508 20.64 -0.21 -13.31
C GLU A 508 21.55 1.02 -13.47
N ALA A 509 21.07 2.07 -14.14
CA ALA A 509 21.80 3.31 -14.31
C ALA A 509 21.95 4.10 -12.99
N GLY A 510 21.24 3.68 -11.93
CA GLY A 510 21.35 4.30 -10.63
C GLY A 510 20.57 5.60 -10.50
N PHE A 511 19.52 5.80 -11.27
CA PHE A 511 18.57 6.88 -11.02
C PHE A 511 17.77 6.57 -9.77
N ARG A 512 17.46 7.56 -8.96
CA ARG A 512 16.66 7.40 -7.73
C ARG A 512 15.16 7.35 -8.02
N GLY A 513 14.76 7.93 -9.15
CA GLY A 513 13.37 7.90 -9.58
C GLY A 513 13.21 8.33 -11.02
N SER A 514 12.09 7.95 -11.62
CA SER A 514 11.78 8.31 -13.01
C SER A 514 10.29 8.59 -13.19
N CYS A 515 10.03 9.52 -14.12
CA CYS A 515 8.68 10.02 -14.40
C CYS A 515 8.13 9.42 -15.68
N SER A 516 6.92 8.89 -15.60
CA SER A 516 6.14 8.44 -16.77
C SER A 516 5.25 9.58 -17.27
N VAL A 517 4.41 9.30 -18.26
CA VAL A 517 3.31 10.19 -18.68
C VAL A 517 1.95 9.65 -18.22
N GLU A 518 1.95 8.58 -17.42
CA GLU A 518 0.71 8.05 -16.86
C GLU A 518 0.09 9.09 -15.93
N GLY A 519 -1.18 9.40 -16.16
CA GLY A 519 -1.90 10.37 -15.34
C GLY A 519 -2.19 9.87 -13.94
N GLY A 520 -2.10 10.76 -12.95
CA GLY A 520 -2.48 10.40 -11.58
C GLY A 520 -1.65 11.10 -10.52
N THR A 521 -1.95 10.74 -9.28
CA THR A 521 -1.24 11.21 -8.09
C THR A 521 -0.20 10.17 -7.65
N ASN A 522 0.68 10.58 -6.75
CA ASN A 522 1.76 9.74 -6.25
C ASN A 522 1.59 9.50 -4.74
N SER A 523 1.01 8.36 -4.41
CA SER A 523 0.88 7.88 -3.03
C SER A 523 2.17 7.14 -2.62
N PRO A 524 2.35 6.80 -1.35
CA PRO A 524 3.48 5.96 -0.93
C PRO A 524 3.60 4.63 -1.69
N LYS A 525 2.50 4.13 -2.27
CA LYS A 525 2.50 2.88 -3.06
C LYS A 525 3.03 3.04 -4.48
N THR A 526 3.03 4.27 -5.03
CA THR A 526 3.47 4.49 -6.41
C THR A 526 4.96 4.18 -6.53
N PRO A 527 5.38 3.29 -7.45
CA PRO A 527 6.81 2.97 -7.57
C PRO A 527 7.62 4.20 -7.99
N SER A 528 8.81 4.38 -7.40
CA SER A 528 9.65 5.56 -7.67
C SER A 528 10.15 5.62 -9.12
N HIS A 529 10.17 4.51 -9.83
CA HIS A 529 10.62 4.46 -11.24
C HIS A 529 9.46 4.51 -12.25
N ILE A 530 8.22 4.79 -11.80
CA ILE A 530 7.07 5.07 -12.67
C ILE A 530 6.19 6.12 -12.01
N LEU A 531 6.79 7.26 -11.64
CA LEU A 531 6.02 8.35 -11.03
C LEU A 531 5.03 8.90 -12.05
N ARG A 532 3.81 9.13 -11.58
CA ARG A 532 2.70 9.62 -12.40
C ARG A 532 2.75 11.13 -12.50
N ARG A 533 2.34 11.66 -13.66
CA ARG A 533 2.33 13.10 -13.89
C ARG A 533 0.99 13.58 -14.45
N VAL A 534 0.68 14.82 -14.19
CA VAL A 534 -0.48 15.49 -14.76
C VAL A 534 0.02 16.45 -15.85
N GLU A 535 -0.23 16.11 -17.09
CA GLU A 535 0.15 16.96 -18.23
C GLU A 535 -0.72 18.21 -18.25
N VAL A 536 -0.10 19.39 -18.28
CA VAL A 536 -0.79 20.67 -18.37
C VAL A 536 -0.75 21.12 -19.83
N TYR A 537 -1.90 21.13 -20.49
CA TYR A 537 -2.00 21.53 -21.91
C TYR A 537 -1.96 23.06 -22.01
N GLY A 538 -1.32 23.56 -23.08
CA GLY A 538 -1.35 25.00 -23.38
C GLY A 538 -2.75 25.53 -23.64
N THR A 539 -3.69 24.67 -24.00
CA THR A 539 -5.10 25.02 -24.19
C THR A 539 -5.91 25.02 -22.90
N ASP A 540 -5.36 24.52 -21.78
CA ASP A 540 -6.10 24.44 -20.53
C ASP A 540 -6.42 25.84 -19.98
N SER A 541 -7.68 26.03 -19.57
CA SER A 541 -8.08 27.25 -18.87
C SER A 541 -7.58 27.21 -17.42
N LEU A 542 -7.51 28.35 -16.78
CA LEU A 542 -7.15 28.43 -15.35
C LEU A 542 -8.16 27.65 -14.49
N PHE A 543 -9.44 27.66 -14.86
CA PHE A 543 -10.47 26.89 -14.16
C PHE A 543 -10.19 25.38 -14.27
N ARG A 544 -9.81 24.90 -15.46
CA ARG A 544 -9.47 23.48 -15.67
C ARG A 544 -8.25 23.08 -14.82
N PHE A 545 -7.22 23.92 -14.81
CA PHE A 545 -6.04 23.74 -13.98
C PHE A 545 -6.43 23.62 -12.50
N PHE A 546 -7.28 24.55 -12.03
CA PHE A 546 -7.77 24.55 -10.64
C PHE A 546 -8.51 23.24 -10.33
N MET A 547 -9.39 22.81 -11.21
CA MET A 547 -10.18 21.57 -10.98
C MET A 547 -9.30 20.32 -10.95
N MET A 548 -8.25 20.26 -11.77
CA MET A 548 -7.29 19.15 -11.73
C MET A 548 -6.60 19.08 -10.35
N LEU A 549 -6.21 20.23 -9.80
CA LEU A 549 -5.56 20.28 -8.48
C LEU A 549 -6.54 19.92 -7.36
N LEU A 550 -7.76 20.45 -7.40
CA LEU A 550 -8.77 20.24 -6.37
C LEU A 550 -9.22 18.79 -6.30
N LEU A 551 -9.44 18.19 -7.46
CA LEU A 551 -9.92 16.80 -7.55
C LEU A 551 -8.77 15.79 -7.52
N GLU A 552 -7.54 16.26 -7.64
CA GLU A 552 -6.36 15.40 -7.77
C GLU A 552 -6.59 14.32 -8.85
N ASP A 553 -7.23 14.74 -9.96
CA ASP A 553 -7.71 13.82 -11.00
C ASP A 553 -7.37 14.34 -12.41
N PRO A 554 -6.38 13.73 -13.07
CA PRO A 554 -6.05 14.08 -14.44
C PRO A 554 -7.12 13.64 -15.46
N LEU A 555 -7.97 12.67 -15.08
CA LEU A 555 -8.98 12.11 -15.97
C LEU A 555 -10.24 12.97 -16.08
N TRP A 556 -10.33 14.08 -15.33
CA TRP A 556 -11.43 15.03 -15.46
C TRP A 556 -11.52 15.58 -16.90
N ARG A 557 -10.38 15.55 -17.59
CA ARG A 557 -10.27 15.99 -19.00
C ARG A 557 -11.09 15.09 -19.95
N HIS A 558 -11.01 13.77 -19.77
CA HIS A 558 -11.65 12.81 -20.68
C HIS A 558 -13.17 12.70 -20.53
N ALA A 559 -13.74 13.23 -19.47
CA ALA A 559 -15.19 13.18 -19.25
C ALA A 559 -15.94 14.31 -20.01
N ASN A 560 -15.20 15.30 -20.54
CA ASN A 560 -15.79 16.49 -21.14
C ASN A 560 -15.29 16.79 -22.58
N ASP A 561 -14.42 15.95 -23.14
CA ASP A 561 -13.97 15.98 -24.53
C ASP A 561 -14.65 14.86 -25.34
#